data_4ce4effa809f611069a29731582581c4
#
_entry.id   4ce4effa809f611069a29731582581c4
#
_cell.length_a   1.000
_cell.length_b   1.000
_cell.length_c   1.000
_cell.angle_alpha   90.00
_cell.angle_beta   90.00
_cell.angle_gamma   90.00
#
_symmetry.space_group_name_H-M   'P 1'
#
loop_
_entity.id
_entity.type
_entity.pdbx_description
1 polymer ?
#
loop_
_entity_poly.entity_id
_entity_poly.type
_entity_poly.pdbx_seq_one_letter_code
_entity_poly.pdbx_strand_id
1 'polypeptide(L)'
;MLKIVLYAHMCNLYSSRQIESACRRDINFMWLLDGRPAPDHATIARFISIHFSVCAKEIMSEFSNLLFKLGEISGHDIFIDGTKIESVANKYTFVWKKSVTKRMAKLGESLSAFVQSCEDLYGIKIAYTNEVKIYHLKKLRKKLYAIKAAEGVTFVHGSGKRKTGLQRSIETLDAYLDKIKEYTRHLHNIGERNSYSKTDLDATFMRMKEDYMRNGQLKPGYNLQHGVDSEYITWLTVSWHPTDTRTLIPFLTEMHHFLGFRYTNIVADSGYESEENYEYLKANGLVPFIKPANYEISKTRKYRTDISRMENMTYDEDRDVYICRNEKELKVSYETHSKTAAGYQRTTTIYECHDCDGCPYKTACIKGNNCKASIEERHKKISVSKRLKALRQEDLQNILSDEGICLRVNRSIQAEGSFAQLKADMGFRRFLYRGQDNVFAESVMMALAQNLNRLHQKVQNGCTGHHLFEIPKSA
;
A
#
# COMPACT_ATOMS: atom_id res chain seq x y z
N MET A 1 1.75 4.44 -32.87
CA MET A 1 0.97 3.71 -31.85
C MET A 1 0.69 4.58 -30.62
N LEU A 2 1.71 5.20 -29.96
CA LEU A 2 1.54 6.01 -28.75
C LEU A 2 0.46 7.10 -28.91
N LYS A 3 0.52 7.93 -29.97
CA LYS A 3 -0.47 8.99 -30.22
C LYS A 3 -1.91 8.47 -30.30
N ILE A 4 -2.12 7.28 -30.86
CA ILE A 4 -3.45 6.65 -30.97
C ILE A 4 -3.97 6.23 -29.60
N VAL A 5 -3.13 5.58 -28.80
CA VAL A 5 -3.52 5.10 -27.46
C VAL A 5 -3.76 6.28 -26.52
N LEU A 6 -2.92 7.32 -26.54
CA LEU A 6 -3.13 8.52 -25.74
C LEU A 6 -4.42 9.24 -26.13
N TYR A 7 -4.66 9.45 -27.42
CA TYR A 7 -5.89 10.08 -27.89
C TYR A 7 -7.14 9.26 -27.52
N ALA A 8 -7.03 7.92 -27.57
CA ALA A 8 -8.11 7.04 -27.11
C ALA A 8 -8.44 7.27 -25.61
N HIS A 9 -7.39 7.36 -24.76
CA HIS A 9 -7.58 7.64 -23.33
C HIS A 9 -8.16 9.04 -23.09
N MET A 10 -7.78 10.04 -23.88
CA MET A 10 -8.39 11.38 -23.85
C MET A 10 -9.89 11.34 -24.21
N CYS A 11 -10.31 10.39 -25.05
CA CYS A 11 -11.69 10.14 -25.43
C CYS A 11 -12.42 9.10 -24.55
N ASN A 12 -11.86 8.74 -23.41
CA ASN A 12 -12.39 7.71 -22.49
C ASN A 12 -12.53 6.30 -23.10
N LEU A 13 -11.70 5.97 -24.07
CA LEU A 13 -11.62 4.65 -24.70
C LEU A 13 -10.39 3.92 -24.17
N TYR A 14 -10.57 2.93 -23.28
CA TYR A 14 -9.47 2.27 -22.58
C TYR A 14 -9.20 0.86 -23.05
N SER A 15 -10.24 0.11 -23.48
CA SER A 15 -10.03 -1.27 -23.93
C SER A 15 -9.43 -1.31 -25.33
N SER A 16 -8.46 -2.19 -25.55
CA SER A 16 -7.81 -2.38 -26.84
C SER A 16 -8.80 -2.65 -27.99
N ARG A 17 -9.93 -3.31 -27.71
CA ARG A 17 -11.00 -3.58 -28.70
C ARG A 17 -11.80 -2.32 -29.03
N GLN A 18 -12.05 -1.45 -28.05
CA GLN A 18 -12.70 -0.15 -28.34
C GLN A 18 -11.78 0.73 -29.19
N ILE A 19 -10.47 0.74 -28.87
CA ILE A 19 -9.47 1.50 -29.64
C ILE A 19 -9.38 0.98 -31.09
N GLU A 20 -9.31 -0.34 -31.28
CA GLU A 20 -9.36 -0.96 -32.61
C GLU A 20 -10.63 -0.53 -33.38
N SER A 21 -11.80 -0.58 -32.74
CA SER A 21 -13.06 -0.16 -33.34
C SER A 21 -13.06 1.32 -33.70
N ALA A 22 -12.52 2.20 -32.86
CA ALA A 22 -12.40 3.63 -33.10
C ALA A 22 -11.46 3.90 -34.30
N CYS A 23 -10.32 3.21 -34.40
CA CYS A 23 -9.40 3.31 -35.49
C CYS A 23 -10.04 3.00 -36.87
N ARG A 24 -11.13 2.22 -36.92
CA ARG A 24 -11.86 1.83 -38.12
C ARG A 24 -13.06 2.71 -38.47
N ARG A 25 -13.56 3.52 -37.51
CA ARG A 25 -14.84 4.23 -37.63
C ARG A 25 -14.76 5.72 -37.41
N ASP A 26 -13.78 6.19 -36.63
CA ASP A 26 -13.65 7.59 -36.24
C ASP A 26 -12.60 8.28 -37.14
N ILE A 27 -12.99 9.37 -37.77
CA ILE A 27 -12.15 10.13 -38.68
C ILE A 27 -10.89 10.69 -38.01
N ASN A 28 -10.97 11.06 -36.73
CA ASN A 28 -9.82 11.57 -35.98
C ASN A 28 -8.76 10.47 -35.81
N PHE A 29 -9.19 9.23 -35.47
CA PHE A 29 -8.29 8.09 -35.40
C PHE A 29 -7.72 7.73 -36.76
N MET A 30 -8.52 7.79 -37.86
CA MET A 30 -8.04 7.56 -39.19
C MET A 30 -7.00 8.60 -39.60
N TRP A 31 -7.22 9.86 -39.25
CA TRP A 31 -6.24 10.92 -39.48
C TRP A 31 -4.94 10.66 -38.69
N LEU A 32 -5.01 10.25 -37.43
CA LEU A 32 -3.86 9.88 -36.62
C LEU A 32 -3.09 8.67 -37.17
N LEU A 33 -3.77 7.77 -37.89
CA LEU A 33 -3.16 6.61 -38.54
C LEU A 33 -2.32 7.00 -39.75
N ASP A 34 -2.56 8.17 -40.33
CA ASP A 34 -1.77 8.68 -41.45
C ASP A 34 -1.70 7.69 -42.62
N GLY A 35 -2.87 7.21 -43.10
CA GLY A 35 -3.00 6.23 -44.17
C GLY A 35 -2.57 4.78 -43.83
N ARG A 36 -2.12 4.52 -42.62
CA ARG A 36 -1.75 3.17 -42.16
C ARG A 36 -2.98 2.35 -41.81
N PRO A 37 -2.93 1.02 -41.89
CA PRO A 37 -4.05 0.17 -41.51
C PRO A 37 -4.31 0.26 -39.97
N ALA A 38 -5.57 0.12 -39.58
CA ALA A 38 -5.96 0.10 -38.20
C ALA A 38 -5.30 -1.11 -37.45
N PRO A 39 -4.60 -0.85 -36.34
CA PRO A 39 -4.01 -1.92 -35.56
C PRO A 39 -5.11 -2.78 -34.93
N ASP A 40 -4.87 -4.08 -34.81
CA ASP A 40 -5.74 -4.97 -34.08
C ASP A 40 -5.59 -4.82 -32.55
N HIS A 41 -6.58 -5.28 -31.82
CA HIS A 41 -6.60 -5.16 -30.35
C HIS A 41 -5.42 -5.90 -29.67
N ALA A 42 -4.91 -7.00 -30.26
CA ALA A 42 -3.78 -7.72 -29.71
C ALA A 42 -2.48 -6.93 -29.87
N THR A 43 -2.30 -6.24 -31.00
CA THR A 43 -1.17 -5.34 -31.23
C THR A 43 -1.20 -4.14 -30.28
N ILE A 44 -2.39 -3.56 -30.04
CA ILE A 44 -2.55 -2.46 -29.07
C ILE A 44 -2.21 -2.94 -27.65
N ALA A 45 -2.74 -4.10 -27.24
CA ALA A 45 -2.47 -4.68 -25.92
C ALA A 45 -0.98 -5.00 -25.71
N ARG A 46 -0.30 -5.57 -26.73
CA ARG A 46 1.15 -5.83 -26.69
C ARG A 46 1.95 -4.53 -26.65
N PHE A 47 1.54 -3.50 -27.38
CA PHE A 47 2.21 -2.21 -27.32
C PHE A 47 2.20 -1.66 -25.88
N ILE A 48 1.07 -1.70 -25.19
CA ILE A 48 0.96 -1.19 -23.82
C ILE A 48 1.78 -2.05 -22.85
N SER A 49 1.62 -3.39 -22.91
CA SER A 49 2.20 -4.29 -21.92
C SER A 49 3.68 -4.64 -22.13
N ILE A 50 4.22 -4.51 -23.34
CA ILE A 50 5.61 -4.91 -23.65
C ILE A 50 6.49 -3.72 -23.99
N HIS A 51 5.95 -2.75 -24.72
CA HIS A 51 6.75 -1.60 -25.17
C HIS A 51 6.57 -0.38 -24.26
N PHE A 52 5.33 0.03 -23.99
CA PHE A 52 5.09 1.22 -23.19
C PHE A 52 5.40 1.00 -21.72
N SER A 53 5.11 -0.17 -21.16
CA SER A 53 5.40 -0.47 -19.74
C SER A 53 6.87 -0.33 -19.36
N VAL A 54 7.77 -0.57 -20.31
CA VAL A 54 9.23 -0.48 -20.09
C VAL A 54 9.72 0.98 -20.06
N CYS A 55 9.06 1.89 -20.79
CA CYS A 55 9.47 3.31 -20.91
C CYS A 55 8.45 4.29 -20.33
N ALA A 56 7.48 3.80 -19.56
CA ALA A 56 6.41 4.63 -19.01
C ALA A 56 6.92 5.72 -18.05
N LYS A 57 7.95 5.41 -17.25
CA LYS A 57 8.56 6.37 -16.33
C LYS A 57 9.28 7.48 -17.06
N GLU A 58 10.05 7.13 -18.06
CA GLU A 58 10.79 8.08 -18.89
C GLU A 58 9.83 9.00 -19.65
N ILE A 59 8.76 8.46 -20.25
CA ILE A 59 7.75 9.26 -20.95
C ILE A 59 7.04 10.21 -20.00
N MET A 60 6.67 9.74 -18.79
CA MET A 60 6.07 10.59 -17.77
C MET A 60 7.01 11.72 -17.35
N SER A 61 8.27 11.39 -17.12
CA SER A 61 9.34 12.34 -16.77
C SER A 61 9.52 13.40 -17.86
N GLU A 62 9.68 12.99 -19.11
CA GLU A 62 9.86 13.92 -20.25
C GLU A 62 8.66 14.86 -20.41
N PHE A 63 7.44 14.33 -20.22
CA PHE A 63 6.25 15.18 -20.28
C PHE A 63 6.21 16.19 -19.14
N SER A 64 6.55 15.79 -17.92
CA SER A 64 6.60 16.68 -16.75
C SER A 64 7.71 17.74 -16.89
N ASN A 65 8.88 17.35 -17.41
CA ASN A 65 9.96 18.28 -17.72
C ASN A 65 9.57 19.27 -18.82
N LEU A 66 8.76 18.84 -19.81
CA LEU A 66 8.20 19.73 -20.82
C LEU A 66 7.24 20.75 -20.19
N LEU A 67 6.32 20.32 -19.33
CA LEU A 67 5.41 21.24 -18.61
C LEU A 67 6.18 22.28 -17.79
N PHE A 68 7.26 21.86 -17.12
CA PHE A 68 8.13 22.77 -16.37
C PHE A 68 8.81 23.80 -17.29
N LYS A 69 9.36 23.37 -18.42
CA LYS A 69 9.96 24.26 -19.43
C LYS A 69 8.96 25.24 -20.05
N LEU A 70 7.71 24.82 -20.19
CA LEU A 70 6.62 25.67 -20.70
C LEU A 70 6.09 26.65 -19.65
N GLY A 71 6.51 26.55 -18.39
CA GLY A 71 5.98 27.36 -17.30
C GLY A 71 4.55 26.98 -16.89
N GLU A 72 4.09 25.77 -17.23
CA GLU A 72 2.77 25.27 -16.85
C GLU A 72 2.71 24.79 -15.40
N ILE A 73 3.85 24.40 -14.84
CA ILE A 73 4.01 23.94 -13.44
C ILE A 73 5.09 24.76 -12.75
N SER A 74 4.94 24.94 -11.45
CA SER A 74 5.85 25.76 -10.63
C SER A 74 7.19 25.06 -10.35
N GLY A 75 7.17 23.75 -10.15
CA GLY A 75 8.31 22.96 -9.70
C GLY A 75 8.71 23.23 -8.25
N HIS A 76 7.89 23.97 -7.48
CA HIS A 76 8.15 24.34 -6.09
C HIS A 76 7.28 23.57 -5.10
N ASP A 77 5.98 23.56 -5.32
CA ASP A 77 5.00 22.93 -4.44
C ASP A 77 4.43 21.68 -5.12
N ILE A 78 4.43 20.53 -4.40
CA ILE A 78 3.76 19.34 -4.89
C ILE A 78 2.68 18.87 -3.92
N PHE A 79 1.50 18.61 -4.46
CA PHE A 79 0.34 18.13 -3.72
C PHE A 79 0.21 16.61 -3.92
N ILE A 80 0.42 15.85 -2.83
CA ILE A 80 0.43 14.39 -2.89
C ILE A 80 -0.84 13.84 -2.23
N ASP A 81 -1.53 12.96 -2.94
CA ASP A 81 -2.65 12.18 -2.41
C ASP A 81 -2.67 10.78 -3.01
N GLY A 82 -3.34 9.86 -2.32
CA GLY A 82 -3.45 8.47 -2.70
C GLY A 82 -4.91 8.01 -2.83
N THR A 83 -5.14 7.13 -3.82
CA THR A 83 -6.43 6.47 -3.95
C THR A 83 -6.27 4.99 -4.24
N LYS A 84 -7.26 4.21 -3.78
CA LYS A 84 -7.30 2.77 -4.02
C LYS A 84 -8.15 2.48 -5.25
N ILE A 85 -7.55 1.78 -6.23
CA ILE A 85 -8.23 1.36 -7.45
C ILE A 85 -8.27 -0.16 -7.50
N GLU A 86 -9.42 -0.72 -7.88
CA GLU A 86 -9.66 -2.16 -7.95
C GLU A 86 -8.84 -2.79 -9.09
N SER A 87 -8.18 -3.92 -8.82
CA SER A 87 -7.55 -4.74 -9.84
C SER A 87 -8.60 -5.52 -10.64
N VAL A 88 -8.28 -5.89 -11.88
CA VAL A 88 -9.10 -6.81 -12.70
C VAL A 88 -9.21 -8.21 -12.11
N ALA A 89 -8.55 -8.49 -11.00
CA ALA A 89 -8.53 -9.77 -10.33
C ALA A 89 -9.90 -10.20 -9.78
N ASN A 90 -10.09 -11.53 -9.68
CA ASN A 90 -11.27 -12.08 -9.05
C ASN A 90 -11.22 -11.88 -7.52
N LYS A 91 -12.23 -11.22 -6.97
CA LYS A 91 -12.33 -10.90 -5.54
C LYS A 91 -12.43 -12.12 -4.61
N TYR A 92 -12.73 -13.31 -5.12
CA TYR A 92 -12.83 -14.54 -4.34
C TYR A 92 -11.55 -15.38 -4.33
N THR A 93 -10.51 -15.00 -5.05
CA THR A 93 -9.24 -15.72 -5.15
C THR A 93 -8.17 -15.21 -4.18
N PHE A 94 -8.58 -14.88 -2.97
CA PHE A 94 -7.69 -14.33 -1.93
C PHE A 94 -6.84 -15.41 -1.23
N VAL A 95 -5.62 -15.03 -0.87
CA VAL A 95 -4.72 -15.81 -0.01
C VAL A 95 -4.22 -14.89 1.12
N TRP A 96 -4.46 -15.32 2.38
CA TRP A 96 -4.08 -14.57 3.58
C TRP A 96 -2.85 -15.16 4.24
N LYS A 97 -1.83 -14.33 4.53
CA LYS A 97 -0.58 -14.73 5.21
C LYS A 97 -0.86 -15.51 6.49
N LYS A 98 -1.68 -14.94 7.38
CA LYS A 98 -2.05 -15.55 8.67
C LYS A 98 -2.69 -16.94 8.49
N SER A 99 -3.53 -17.11 7.46
CA SER A 99 -4.20 -18.37 7.19
C SER A 99 -3.22 -19.44 6.69
N VAL A 100 -2.31 -19.06 5.79
CA VAL A 100 -1.28 -19.97 5.24
C VAL A 100 -0.32 -20.38 6.34
N THR A 101 0.16 -19.42 7.15
CA THR A 101 1.09 -19.70 8.26
C THR A 101 0.46 -20.65 9.29
N LYS A 102 -0.83 -20.42 9.67
CA LYS A 102 -1.54 -21.31 10.58
C LYS A 102 -1.71 -22.74 9.99
N ARG A 103 -2.02 -22.83 8.69
CA ARG A 103 -2.15 -24.15 8.01
C ARG A 103 -0.79 -24.83 7.89
N MET A 104 0.29 -24.10 7.64
CA MET A 104 1.66 -24.62 7.58
C MET A 104 2.09 -25.18 8.94
N ALA A 105 1.82 -24.50 10.04
CA ALA A 105 2.12 -24.97 11.38
C ALA A 105 1.36 -26.27 11.70
N LYS A 106 0.04 -26.31 11.44
CA LYS A 106 -0.77 -27.52 11.62
C LYS A 106 -0.31 -28.68 10.74
N LEU A 107 0.16 -28.38 9.52
CA LEU A 107 0.72 -29.37 8.62
C LEU A 107 2.00 -29.96 9.22
N GLY A 108 2.87 -29.14 9.86
CA GLY A 108 4.08 -29.61 10.54
C GLY A 108 3.80 -30.65 11.62
N GLU A 109 2.77 -30.42 12.46
CA GLU A 109 2.32 -31.39 13.48
C GLU A 109 1.87 -32.70 12.83
N SER A 110 1.05 -32.61 11.75
CA SER A 110 0.57 -33.80 11.00
C SER A 110 1.70 -34.58 10.35
N LEU A 111 2.75 -33.87 9.87
CA LEU A 111 3.93 -34.48 9.25
C LEU A 111 4.74 -35.27 10.26
N SER A 112 4.95 -34.76 11.46
CA SER A 112 5.68 -35.47 12.50
C SER A 112 4.95 -36.76 12.89
N ALA A 113 3.65 -36.68 13.12
CA ALA A 113 2.81 -37.86 13.40
C ALA A 113 2.83 -38.89 12.24
N PHE A 114 2.79 -38.43 10.99
CA PHE A 114 2.83 -39.28 9.82
C PHE A 114 4.18 -39.99 9.66
N VAL A 115 5.32 -39.26 9.86
CA VAL A 115 6.64 -39.89 9.80
C VAL A 115 6.77 -40.97 10.86
N GLN A 116 6.32 -40.70 12.10
CA GLN A 116 6.33 -41.67 13.17
C GLN A 116 5.48 -42.90 12.81
N SER A 117 4.29 -42.74 12.27
CA SER A 117 3.45 -43.88 11.84
C SER A 117 4.11 -44.72 10.71
N CYS A 118 4.87 -44.09 9.82
CA CYS A 118 5.65 -44.78 8.81
C CYS A 118 6.85 -45.56 9.41
N GLU A 119 7.45 -45.02 10.45
CA GLU A 119 8.53 -45.68 11.19
C GLU A 119 7.98 -46.97 11.86
N ASP A 120 6.83 -46.86 12.52
CA ASP A 120 6.19 -47.96 13.22
C ASP A 120 5.72 -49.05 12.26
N LEU A 121 5.13 -48.67 11.11
CA LEU A 121 4.54 -49.62 10.13
C LEU A 121 5.58 -50.29 9.23
N TYR A 122 6.64 -49.60 8.86
CA TYR A 122 7.60 -50.04 7.83
C TYR A 122 9.03 -50.17 8.35
N GLY A 123 9.31 -49.91 9.63
CA GLY A 123 10.64 -49.96 10.22
C GLY A 123 11.60 -48.90 9.65
N ILE A 124 11.08 -47.84 9.04
CA ILE A 124 11.88 -46.80 8.38
C ILE A 124 12.24 -45.74 9.40
N LYS A 125 13.50 -45.59 9.78
CA LYS A 125 13.95 -44.50 10.63
C LYS A 125 14.37 -43.27 9.80
N ILE A 126 13.80 -42.11 10.14
CA ILE A 126 14.15 -40.81 9.57
C ILE A 126 14.58 -39.87 10.72
N ALA A 127 15.87 -39.65 10.83
CA ALA A 127 16.38 -38.73 11.88
C ALA A 127 16.08 -37.27 11.52
N TYR A 128 15.38 -36.56 12.41
CA TYR A 128 15.17 -35.12 12.38
C TYR A 128 15.20 -34.58 13.82
N THR A 129 15.54 -33.30 13.99
CA THR A 129 15.65 -32.70 15.33
C THR A 129 14.30 -32.14 15.81
N ASN A 130 13.93 -30.95 15.35
CA ASN A 130 12.71 -30.27 15.83
C ASN A 130 11.56 -30.29 14.81
N GLU A 131 11.87 -30.28 13.50
CA GLU A 131 10.86 -30.16 12.45
C GLU A 131 11.17 -31.08 11.28
N VAL A 132 10.10 -31.66 10.72
CA VAL A 132 10.18 -32.47 9.49
C VAL A 132 10.27 -31.54 8.28
N LYS A 133 11.43 -31.49 7.64
CA LYS A 133 11.68 -30.68 6.42
C LYS A 133 11.43 -31.49 5.15
N ILE A 134 11.25 -30.77 4.03
CA ILE A 134 10.97 -31.38 2.71
C ILE A 134 11.96 -32.49 2.35
N TYR A 135 13.25 -32.34 2.67
CA TYR A 135 14.26 -33.37 2.35
C TYR A 135 14.07 -34.66 3.14
N HIS A 136 13.58 -34.59 4.39
CA HIS A 136 13.22 -35.79 5.18
C HIS A 136 12.08 -36.55 4.51
N LEU A 137 11.06 -35.82 4.04
CA LEU A 137 9.94 -36.43 3.33
C LEU A 137 10.35 -37.04 1.99
N LYS A 138 11.26 -36.39 1.26
CA LYS A 138 11.83 -36.98 0.03
C LYS A 138 12.64 -38.26 0.33
N LYS A 139 13.38 -38.29 1.43
CA LYS A 139 14.10 -39.48 1.89
C LYS A 139 13.15 -40.61 2.29
N LEU A 140 12.08 -40.28 3.03
CA LEU A 140 11.02 -41.20 3.39
C LEU A 140 10.36 -41.78 2.12
N ARG A 141 9.99 -40.91 1.17
CA ARG A 141 9.43 -41.31 -0.12
C ARG A 141 10.30 -42.31 -0.86
N LYS A 142 11.62 -42.06 -0.96
CA LYS A 142 12.57 -42.98 -1.59
C LYS A 142 12.56 -44.35 -0.92
N LYS A 143 12.52 -44.39 0.42
CA LYS A 143 12.48 -45.66 1.18
C LYS A 143 11.17 -46.43 0.98
N LEU A 144 10.01 -45.73 1.00
CA LEU A 144 8.71 -46.35 0.73
C LEU A 144 8.60 -46.91 -0.70
N TYR A 145 9.19 -46.21 -1.68
CA TYR A 145 9.24 -46.76 -3.05
C TYR A 145 10.21 -47.95 -3.20
N ALA A 146 11.28 -48.02 -2.39
CA ALA A 146 12.13 -49.21 -2.35
C ALA A 146 11.41 -50.42 -1.78
N ILE A 147 10.59 -50.25 -0.73
CA ILE A 147 9.72 -51.31 -0.18
C ILE A 147 8.70 -51.75 -1.25
N LYS A 148 8.05 -50.80 -1.93
CA LYS A 148 7.13 -51.08 -3.04
C LYS A 148 7.76 -51.99 -4.10
N ALA A 149 9.02 -51.69 -4.47
CA ALA A 149 9.75 -52.47 -5.46
C ALA A 149 10.11 -53.90 -4.95
N ALA A 150 10.55 -53.99 -3.69
CA ALA A 150 10.90 -55.25 -3.06
C ALA A 150 9.70 -56.20 -2.88
N GLU A 151 8.55 -55.66 -2.53
CA GLU A 151 7.32 -56.40 -2.33
C GLU A 151 6.51 -56.62 -3.63
N GLY A 152 6.96 -56.07 -4.77
CA GLY A 152 6.27 -56.21 -6.06
C GLY A 152 4.87 -55.54 -6.09
N VAL A 153 4.60 -54.59 -5.21
CA VAL A 153 3.27 -53.98 -5.06
C VAL A 153 2.92 -53.14 -6.28
N THR A 154 1.83 -53.49 -6.96
CA THR A 154 1.25 -52.68 -8.05
C THR A 154 0.17 -51.77 -7.51
N PHE A 155 0.20 -50.49 -7.93
CA PHE A 155 -0.80 -49.51 -7.50
C PHE A 155 -2.11 -49.70 -8.27
N VAL A 156 -3.20 -49.67 -7.52
CA VAL A 156 -4.55 -49.75 -8.08
C VAL A 156 -5.20 -48.37 -8.09
N HIS A 157 -5.89 -48.06 -9.19
CA HIS A 157 -6.58 -46.77 -9.37
C HIS A 157 -8.04 -47.01 -9.75
N GLY A 158 -8.92 -46.10 -9.43
CA GLY A 158 -10.34 -46.14 -9.76
C GLY A 158 -11.25 -46.53 -8.60
N SER A 159 -12.55 -46.34 -8.80
CA SER A 159 -13.60 -46.62 -7.82
C SER A 159 -13.73 -48.13 -7.58
N GLY A 160 -13.99 -48.55 -6.34
CA GLY A 160 -14.21 -49.95 -5.96
C GLY A 160 -12.95 -50.81 -5.76
N LYS A 161 -11.74 -50.34 -6.07
CA LYS A 161 -10.49 -51.09 -5.85
C LYS A 161 -9.90 -50.78 -4.47
N ARG A 162 -9.53 -51.85 -3.72
CA ARG A 162 -8.94 -51.73 -2.38
C ARG A 162 -7.45 -51.46 -2.48
N LYS A 163 -7.02 -50.25 -2.06
CA LYS A 163 -5.62 -49.84 -1.99
C LYS A 163 -4.90 -50.54 -0.84
N THR A 164 -3.64 -50.91 -1.03
CA THR A 164 -2.76 -51.44 0.02
C THR A 164 -2.43 -50.34 1.04
N GLY A 165 -1.97 -50.72 2.24
CA GLY A 165 -1.48 -49.74 3.26
C GLY A 165 -0.33 -48.90 2.71
N LEU A 166 0.62 -49.55 2.04
CA LEU A 166 1.78 -48.87 1.44
C LEU A 166 1.40 -47.85 0.38
N GLN A 167 0.43 -48.20 -0.50
CA GLN A 167 -0.09 -47.24 -1.50
C GLN A 167 -0.71 -46.02 -0.84
N ARG A 168 -1.52 -46.19 0.21
CA ARG A 168 -2.13 -45.07 0.96
C ARG A 168 -1.07 -44.17 1.60
N SER A 169 -0.03 -44.76 2.21
CA SER A 169 1.06 -44.00 2.82
C SER A 169 1.83 -43.18 1.78
N ILE A 170 2.15 -43.72 0.61
CA ILE A 170 2.82 -43.00 -0.47
C ILE A 170 1.94 -41.88 -1.01
N GLU A 171 0.65 -42.14 -1.29
CA GLU A 171 -0.28 -41.10 -1.76
C GLU A 171 -0.48 -40.00 -0.74
N THR A 172 -0.52 -40.31 0.57
CA THR A 172 -0.60 -39.32 1.66
C THR A 172 0.68 -38.49 1.71
N LEU A 173 1.83 -39.13 1.58
CA LEU A 173 3.12 -38.45 1.55
C LEU A 173 3.24 -37.48 0.35
N ASP A 174 2.81 -37.92 -0.82
CA ASP A 174 2.80 -37.07 -2.03
C ASP A 174 1.85 -35.89 -1.87
N ALA A 175 0.66 -36.09 -1.28
CA ALA A 175 -0.27 -35.02 -0.96
C ALA A 175 0.33 -34.00 0.06
N TYR A 176 1.08 -34.47 1.04
CA TYR A 176 1.79 -33.58 1.96
C TYR A 176 2.89 -32.77 1.27
N LEU A 177 3.69 -33.40 0.42
CA LEU A 177 4.72 -32.72 -0.36
C LEU A 177 4.13 -31.62 -1.25
N ASP A 178 2.99 -31.89 -1.89
CA ASP A 178 2.32 -30.90 -2.74
C ASP A 178 1.72 -29.75 -1.93
N LYS A 179 1.13 -30.01 -0.75
CA LYS A 179 0.67 -28.95 0.15
C LYS A 179 1.82 -28.07 0.64
N ILE A 180 2.97 -28.66 0.98
CA ILE A 180 4.14 -27.86 1.40
C ILE A 180 4.61 -26.96 0.26
N LYS A 181 4.73 -27.50 -0.97
CA LYS A 181 5.08 -26.70 -2.15
C LYS A 181 4.06 -25.57 -2.39
N GLU A 182 2.78 -25.87 -2.27
CA GLU A 182 1.70 -24.87 -2.42
C GLU A 182 1.83 -23.75 -1.38
N TYR A 183 1.96 -24.11 -0.10
CA TYR A 183 2.07 -23.12 0.98
C TYR A 183 3.37 -22.30 0.89
N THR A 184 4.48 -22.95 0.53
CA THR A 184 5.75 -22.25 0.30
C THR A 184 5.63 -21.25 -0.84
N ARG A 185 5.01 -21.63 -1.96
CA ARG A 185 4.72 -20.73 -3.08
C ARG A 185 3.81 -19.57 -2.65
N HIS A 186 2.77 -19.84 -1.84
CA HIS A 186 1.91 -18.81 -1.32
C HIS A 186 2.67 -17.81 -0.44
N LEU A 187 3.52 -18.28 0.47
CA LEU A 187 4.35 -17.41 1.32
C LEU A 187 5.37 -16.60 0.52
N HIS A 188 5.96 -17.21 -0.51
CA HIS A 188 6.84 -16.50 -1.44
C HIS A 188 6.11 -15.36 -2.17
N ASN A 189 4.95 -15.64 -2.78
CA ASN A 189 4.15 -14.65 -3.50
C ASN A 189 3.61 -13.55 -2.59
N ILE A 190 3.32 -13.85 -1.32
CA ILE A 190 2.89 -12.86 -0.32
C ILE A 190 4.02 -11.90 0.03
N GLY A 191 5.24 -12.41 0.24
CA GLY A 191 6.38 -11.61 0.70
C GLY A 191 6.05 -10.85 2.00
N GLU A 192 6.21 -9.54 2.00
CA GLU A 192 5.90 -8.67 3.16
C GLU A 192 4.40 -8.35 3.32
N ARG A 193 3.60 -8.60 2.31
CA ARG A 193 2.17 -8.31 2.30
C ARG A 193 1.38 -9.20 3.27
N ASN A 194 0.18 -8.78 3.62
CA ASN A 194 -0.75 -9.59 4.40
C ASN A 194 -1.61 -10.53 3.55
N SER A 195 -1.73 -10.24 2.26
CA SER A 195 -2.57 -11.00 1.33
C SER A 195 -2.14 -10.74 -0.12
N TYR A 196 -2.58 -11.61 -1.02
CA TYR A 196 -2.52 -11.39 -2.46
C TYR A 196 -3.68 -12.11 -3.16
N SER A 197 -3.92 -11.80 -4.45
CA SER A 197 -4.89 -12.50 -5.29
C SER A 197 -4.21 -13.53 -6.19
N LYS A 198 -4.78 -14.75 -6.29
CA LYS A 198 -4.26 -15.79 -7.20
C LYS A 198 -4.33 -15.40 -8.68
N THR A 199 -5.21 -14.47 -9.03
CA THR A 199 -5.43 -14.02 -10.42
C THR A 199 -4.66 -12.76 -10.79
N ASP A 200 -4.13 -12.03 -9.78
CA ASP A 200 -3.19 -10.93 -9.93
C ASP A 200 -2.24 -10.96 -8.73
N LEU A 201 -1.03 -11.49 -8.95
CA LEU A 201 -0.10 -11.81 -7.88
C LEU A 201 0.41 -10.56 -7.12
N ASP A 202 0.38 -9.40 -7.77
CA ASP A 202 0.88 -8.14 -7.20
C ASP A 202 -0.23 -7.37 -6.46
N ALA A 203 -1.50 -7.64 -6.76
CA ALA A 203 -2.63 -6.99 -6.09
C ALA A 203 -2.77 -7.45 -4.63
N THR A 204 -2.97 -6.48 -3.75
CA THR A 204 -3.22 -6.72 -2.31
C THR A 204 -4.69 -6.47 -1.99
N PHE A 205 -5.26 -7.28 -1.08
CA PHE A 205 -6.63 -7.04 -0.63
C PHE A 205 -6.66 -5.85 0.33
N MET A 206 -7.41 -4.84 -0.06
CA MET A 206 -7.54 -3.58 0.69
C MET A 206 -9.00 -3.10 0.71
N ARG A 207 -9.32 -2.28 1.70
CA ARG A 207 -10.63 -1.64 1.79
C ARG A 207 -10.67 -0.47 0.82
N MET A 208 -11.63 -0.47 -0.11
CA MET A 208 -11.82 0.63 -1.05
C MET A 208 -12.45 1.84 -0.34
N LYS A 209 -12.10 3.06 -0.77
CA LYS A 209 -12.75 4.29 -0.27
C LYS A 209 -14.25 4.29 -0.64
N GLU A 210 -14.58 3.83 -1.84
CA GLU A 210 -15.93 3.74 -2.36
C GLU A 210 -16.56 2.38 -2.06
N ASP A 211 -16.97 2.17 -0.83
CA ASP A 211 -17.76 1.01 -0.43
C ASP A 211 -19.24 1.41 -0.32
N TYR A 212 -19.93 1.38 -1.45
CA TYR A 212 -21.35 1.74 -1.52
C TYR A 212 -22.25 0.87 -0.62
N MET A 213 -21.84 -0.36 -0.38
CA MET A 213 -22.56 -1.29 0.49
C MET A 213 -22.24 -1.10 1.97
N ARG A 214 -21.23 -0.28 2.31
CA ARG A 214 -20.71 -0.03 3.67
C ARG A 214 -20.48 -1.31 4.50
N ASN A 215 -20.20 -2.41 3.82
CA ASN A 215 -19.99 -3.72 4.45
C ASN A 215 -18.53 -4.02 4.78
N GLY A 216 -17.60 -3.10 4.48
CA GLY A 216 -16.18 -3.25 4.71
C GLY A 216 -15.50 -4.30 3.85
N GLN A 217 -16.11 -4.68 2.71
CA GLN A 217 -15.58 -5.69 1.83
C GLN A 217 -14.18 -5.31 1.32
N LEU A 218 -13.25 -6.25 1.48
CA LEU A 218 -11.91 -6.12 0.91
C LEU A 218 -11.93 -6.55 -0.55
N LYS A 219 -11.29 -5.76 -1.41
CA LYS A 219 -11.11 -6.08 -2.82
C LYS A 219 -9.63 -6.08 -3.18
N PRO A 220 -9.21 -6.92 -4.16
CA PRO A 220 -7.85 -6.84 -4.68
C PRO A 220 -7.66 -5.50 -5.39
N GLY A 221 -6.59 -4.80 -5.10
CA GLY A 221 -6.35 -3.48 -5.68
C GLY A 221 -4.93 -3.00 -5.43
N TYR A 222 -4.71 -1.80 -5.91
CA TYR A 222 -3.47 -1.05 -5.79
C TYR A 222 -3.76 0.32 -5.19
N ASN A 223 -2.79 0.86 -4.48
CA ASN A 223 -2.80 2.21 -3.97
C ASN A 223 -2.03 3.10 -4.96
N LEU A 224 -2.77 3.89 -5.74
CA LEU A 224 -2.23 4.82 -6.72
C LEU A 224 -1.99 6.16 -6.03
N GLN A 225 -0.76 6.66 -6.12
CA GLN A 225 -0.35 7.95 -5.60
C GLN A 225 -0.18 8.93 -6.76
N HIS A 226 -0.73 10.13 -6.66
CA HIS A 226 -0.50 11.23 -7.58
C HIS A 226 0.26 12.35 -6.87
N GLY A 227 1.26 12.91 -7.55
CA GLY A 227 1.84 14.21 -7.24
C GLY A 227 1.36 15.22 -8.29
N VAL A 228 0.72 16.25 -7.81
CA VAL A 228 0.05 17.25 -8.67
C VAL A 228 0.68 18.62 -8.42
N ASP A 229 0.96 19.35 -9.49
CA ASP A 229 1.35 20.75 -9.48
C ASP A 229 0.56 21.48 -10.56
N SER A 230 -0.06 22.60 -10.20
CA SER A 230 -0.83 23.45 -11.12
C SER A 230 -1.89 22.67 -11.91
N GLU A 231 -2.54 21.69 -11.23
CA GLU A 231 -3.55 20.77 -11.77
C GLU A 231 -3.02 19.71 -12.76
N TYR A 232 -1.70 19.64 -13.00
CA TYR A 232 -1.08 18.57 -13.77
C TYR A 232 -0.55 17.47 -12.86
N ILE A 233 -0.77 16.23 -13.23
CA ILE A 233 -0.14 15.09 -12.58
C ILE A 233 1.31 15.06 -13.07
N THR A 234 2.25 15.42 -12.18
CA THR A 234 3.67 15.51 -12.54
C THR A 234 4.44 14.23 -12.26
N TRP A 235 3.96 13.46 -11.29
CA TRP A 235 4.49 12.12 -11.00
C TRP A 235 3.40 11.22 -10.42
N LEU A 236 3.56 9.93 -10.58
CA LEU A 236 2.69 8.95 -9.96
C LEU A 236 3.45 7.68 -9.58
N THR A 237 2.96 6.97 -8.58
CA THR A 237 3.45 5.63 -8.22
C THR A 237 2.30 4.69 -7.91
N VAL A 238 2.51 3.41 -8.15
CA VAL A 238 1.56 2.33 -7.83
C VAL A 238 2.14 1.47 -6.72
N SER A 239 1.43 1.38 -5.61
CA SER A 239 1.87 0.64 -4.44
C SER A 239 0.89 -0.47 -4.08
N TRP A 240 1.42 -1.57 -3.59
CA TRP A 240 0.64 -2.64 -2.98
C TRP A 240 0.34 -2.40 -1.49
N HIS A 241 0.89 -1.34 -0.90
CA HIS A 241 0.60 -0.95 0.48
C HIS A 241 -0.80 -0.34 0.60
N PRO A 242 -1.64 -0.84 1.52
CA PRO A 242 -2.98 -0.29 1.71
C PRO A 242 -3.02 1.02 2.49
N THR A 243 -1.88 1.51 3.00
CA THR A 243 -1.73 2.74 3.79
C THR A 243 -0.73 3.68 3.14
N ASP A 244 -1.02 4.98 3.20
CA ASP A 244 -0.23 6.01 2.53
C ASP A 244 1.09 6.34 3.27
N THR A 245 1.18 6.02 4.56
CA THR A 245 2.38 6.24 5.40
C THR A 245 3.66 5.64 4.81
N ARG A 246 3.54 4.53 4.07
CA ARG A 246 4.68 3.81 3.48
C ARG A 246 4.92 4.15 2.01
N THR A 247 4.11 5.03 1.42
CA THR A 247 4.21 5.35 -0.01
C THR A 247 4.99 6.62 -0.28
N LEU A 248 5.11 7.52 0.71
CA LEU A 248 5.71 8.85 0.53
C LEU A 248 7.19 8.78 0.16
N ILE A 249 8.00 8.06 0.94
CA ILE A 249 9.45 7.97 0.71
C ILE A 249 9.77 7.33 -0.65
N PRO A 250 9.19 6.17 -1.01
CA PRO A 250 9.36 5.61 -2.35
C PRO A 250 8.92 6.56 -3.47
N PHE A 251 7.78 7.25 -3.28
CA PHE A 251 7.27 8.22 -4.23
C PHE A 251 8.26 9.36 -4.47
N LEU A 252 8.74 10.01 -3.41
CA LEU A 252 9.68 11.13 -3.51
C LEU A 252 11.04 10.70 -4.05
N THR A 253 11.52 9.52 -3.65
CA THR A 253 12.81 8.98 -4.12
C THR A 253 12.76 8.73 -5.63
N GLU A 254 11.69 8.10 -6.12
CA GLU A 254 11.52 7.82 -7.54
C GLU A 254 11.32 9.11 -8.34
N MET A 255 10.45 10.00 -7.87
CA MET A 255 10.20 11.29 -8.49
C MET A 255 11.49 12.11 -8.64
N HIS A 256 12.28 12.25 -7.59
CA HIS A 256 13.54 13.00 -7.63
C HIS A 256 14.60 12.35 -8.53
N HIS A 257 14.53 11.04 -8.75
CA HIS A 257 15.43 10.35 -9.68
C HIS A 257 15.10 10.66 -11.14
N PHE A 258 13.83 10.78 -11.48
CA PHE A 258 13.38 10.93 -12.87
C PHE A 258 13.17 12.38 -13.32
N LEU A 259 12.68 13.28 -12.43
CA LEU A 259 12.43 14.67 -12.82
C LEU A 259 13.73 15.49 -12.89
N GLY A 260 13.81 16.36 -13.88
CA GLY A 260 14.94 17.30 -14.07
C GLY A 260 14.90 18.55 -13.17
N PHE A 261 13.93 18.62 -12.28
CA PHE A 261 13.74 19.67 -11.27
C PHE A 261 13.33 19.06 -9.93
N ARG A 262 13.36 19.86 -8.87
CA ARG A 262 13.11 19.34 -7.51
C ARG A 262 12.10 20.21 -6.78
N TYR A 263 11.03 19.58 -6.33
CA TYR A 263 10.07 20.20 -5.43
C TYR A 263 10.68 20.44 -4.05
N THR A 264 10.32 21.55 -3.44
CA THR A 264 10.77 21.94 -2.10
C THR A 264 9.69 21.70 -1.06
N ASN A 265 8.45 22.07 -1.35
CA ASN A 265 7.33 21.97 -0.45
C ASN A 265 6.53 20.70 -0.75
N ILE A 266 6.34 19.86 0.27
CA ILE A 266 5.63 18.59 0.17
C ILE A 266 4.32 18.72 0.95
N VAL A 267 3.22 18.82 0.19
CA VAL A 267 1.87 19.02 0.75
C VAL A 267 1.09 17.69 0.67
N ALA A 268 0.74 17.14 1.82
CA ALA A 268 0.03 15.85 1.87
C ALA A 268 -1.01 15.80 2.99
N ASP A 269 -1.87 14.78 2.98
CA ASP A 269 -2.86 14.58 4.01
C ASP A 269 -2.29 13.87 5.26
N SER A 270 -3.14 13.72 6.27
CA SER A 270 -2.78 13.07 7.53
C SER A 270 -2.43 11.57 7.39
N GLY A 271 -2.76 10.94 6.29
CA GLY A 271 -2.42 9.55 6.00
C GLY A 271 -0.92 9.32 5.79
N TYR A 272 -0.19 10.38 5.47
CA TYR A 272 1.27 10.36 5.27
C TYR A 272 2.06 10.68 6.54
N GLU A 273 1.40 11.09 7.63
CA GLU A 273 2.08 11.46 8.86
C GLU A 273 2.80 10.26 9.49
N SER A 274 4.12 10.36 9.62
CA SER A 274 4.95 9.43 10.39
C SER A 274 6.28 10.07 10.77
N GLU A 275 6.90 9.57 11.84
CA GLU A 275 8.24 10.01 12.26
C GLU A 275 9.27 9.79 11.16
N GLU A 276 9.23 8.62 10.50
CA GLU A 276 10.11 8.24 9.41
C GLU A 276 9.97 9.18 8.20
N ASN A 277 8.75 9.56 7.82
CA ASN A 277 8.50 10.48 6.73
C ASN A 277 9.00 11.89 7.04
N TYR A 278 8.74 12.41 8.24
CA TYR A 278 9.26 13.71 8.65
C TYR A 278 10.80 13.75 8.68
N GLU A 279 11.44 12.71 9.20
CA GLU A 279 12.91 12.61 9.21
C GLU A 279 13.48 12.58 7.79
N TYR A 280 12.85 11.81 6.90
CA TYR A 280 13.25 11.76 5.50
C TYR A 280 13.14 13.14 4.84
N LEU A 281 12.03 13.85 5.04
CA LEU A 281 11.83 15.20 4.48
C LEU A 281 12.90 16.15 5.00
N LYS A 282 13.12 16.18 6.31
CA LYS A 282 14.11 17.05 6.95
C LYS A 282 15.54 16.74 6.47
N ALA A 283 15.92 15.47 6.40
CA ALA A 283 17.23 15.04 5.94
C ALA A 283 17.50 15.39 4.46
N ASN A 284 16.44 15.51 3.65
CA ASN A 284 16.55 15.89 2.24
C ASN A 284 16.30 17.39 1.97
N GLY A 285 16.16 18.22 3.00
CA GLY A 285 15.90 19.66 2.86
C GLY A 285 14.53 19.98 2.26
N LEU A 286 13.54 19.09 2.46
CA LEU A 286 12.16 19.24 2.01
C LEU A 286 11.31 19.79 3.16
N VAL A 287 10.42 20.74 2.85
CA VAL A 287 9.54 21.37 3.83
C VAL A 287 8.20 20.61 3.87
N PRO A 288 7.85 20.00 5.02
CA PRO A 288 6.56 19.32 5.16
C PRO A 288 5.42 20.33 5.36
N PHE A 289 4.31 20.05 4.70
CA PHE A 289 2.99 20.63 4.95
C PHE A 289 1.99 19.46 5.07
N ILE A 290 2.21 18.60 6.10
CA ILE A 290 1.44 17.38 6.33
C ILE A 290 0.49 17.62 7.49
N LYS A 291 -0.81 17.52 7.24
CA LYS A 291 -1.81 17.73 8.27
C LYS A 291 -1.70 16.65 9.36
N PRO A 292 -1.49 17.00 10.65
CA PRO A 292 -1.46 16.00 11.71
C PRO A 292 -2.75 15.18 11.81
N ALA A 293 -2.63 13.90 12.11
CA ALA A 293 -3.77 12.96 12.15
C ALA A 293 -4.88 13.38 13.14
N ASN A 294 -4.52 14.09 14.21
CA ASN A 294 -5.46 14.57 15.21
C ASN A 294 -5.92 16.03 15.01
N TYR A 295 -5.47 16.71 13.94
CA TYR A 295 -5.67 18.15 13.76
C TYR A 295 -7.15 18.58 13.81
N GLU A 296 -8.05 17.92 13.05
CA GLU A 296 -9.48 18.27 13.04
C GLU A 296 -10.19 17.82 14.33
N ILE A 297 -9.85 16.63 14.80
CA ILE A 297 -10.47 16.07 16.03
C ILE A 297 -10.08 16.92 17.25
N SER A 298 -8.86 17.44 17.30
CA SER A 298 -8.36 18.27 18.41
C SER A 298 -9.15 19.56 18.62
N LYS A 299 -9.83 20.04 17.58
CA LYS A 299 -10.72 21.22 17.66
C LYS A 299 -12.03 20.93 18.37
N THR A 300 -12.42 19.67 18.49
CA THR A 300 -13.70 19.28 19.09
C THR A 300 -13.68 19.37 20.62
N ARG A 301 -14.82 19.77 21.23
CA ARG A 301 -14.98 19.81 22.70
C ARG A 301 -14.67 18.43 23.33
N LYS A 302 -15.15 17.35 22.70
CA LYS A 302 -14.93 15.98 23.16
C LYS A 302 -13.45 15.63 23.27
N TYR A 303 -12.64 16.06 22.32
CA TYR A 303 -11.19 15.83 22.35
C TYR A 303 -10.52 16.64 23.48
N ARG A 304 -10.84 17.94 23.56
CA ARG A 304 -10.22 18.88 24.52
C ARG A 304 -10.58 18.54 25.98
N THR A 305 -11.73 17.92 26.22
CA THR A 305 -12.18 17.52 27.55
C THR A 305 -11.81 16.08 27.92
N ASP A 306 -11.19 15.33 26.98
CA ASP A 306 -10.83 13.93 27.21
C ASP A 306 -9.55 13.80 28.05
N ILE A 307 -9.73 13.58 29.35
CA ILE A 307 -8.62 13.46 30.33
C ILE A 307 -7.73 12.23 30.10
N SER A 308 -8.15 11.29 29.25
CA SER A 308 -7.36 10.09 28.95
C SER A 308 -6.22 10.37 27.96
N ARG A 309 -6.24 11.52 27.28
CA ARG A 309 -5.27 11.89 26.24
C ARG A 309 -4.07 12.61 26.82
N MET A 310 -2.89 12.26 26.33
CA MET A 310 -1.66 12.91 26.77
C MET A 310 -1.61 14.39 26.36
N GLU A 311 -2.23 14.75 25.23
CA GLU A 311 -2.28 16.13 24.74
C GLU A 311 -3.06 17.07 25.67
N ASN A 312 -3.89 16.52 26.57
CA ASN A 312 -4.67 17.26 27.58
C ASN A 312 -4.06 17.17 28.99
N MET A 313 -2.84 16.63 29.07
CA MET A 313 -2.05 16.59 30.32
C MET A 313 -1.01 17.71 30.27
N THR A 314 -0.70 18.30 31.41
CA THR A 314 0.40 19.26 31.53
C THR A 314 1.72 18.50 31.45
N TYR A 315 2.65 18.97 30.63
CA TYR A 315 3.99 18.40 30.54
C TYR A 315 4.99 19.36 31.16
N ASP A 316 5.74 18.87 32.11
CA ASP A 316 6.84 19.57 32.77
C ASP A 316 8.14 19.14 32.07
N GLU A 317 8.73 20.05 31.30
CA GLU A 317 9.94 19.78 30.50
C GLU A 317 11.18 19.60 31.37
N ASP A 318 11.30 20.37 32.49
CA ASP A 318 12.48 20.32 33.35
C ASP A 318 12.59 18.99 34.11
N ARG A 319 11.44 18.43 34.50
CA ARG A 319 11.36 17.17 35.25
C ARG A 319 11.04 15.96 34.36
N ASP A 320 10.75 16.18 33.10
CA ASP A 320 10.32 15.14 32.13
C ASP A 320 9.16 14.30 32.64
N VAL A 321 8.09 14.96 33.14
CA VAL A 321 6.90 14.28 33.68
C VAL A 321 5.62 14.85 33.08
N TYR A 322 4.60 14.00 32.93
CA TYR A 322 3.24 14.42 32.61
C TYR A 322 2.42 14.50 33.89
N ILE A 323 1.62 15.53 34.04
CA ILE A 323 0.72 15.74 35.19
C ILE A 323 -0.70 15.43 34.75
N CYS A 324 -1.35 14.45 35.39
CA CYS A 324 -2.71 14.04 35.06
C CYS A 324 -3.76 14.96 35.71
N ARG A 325 -5.06 14.75 35.35
CA ARG A 325 -6.17 15.55 35.88
C ARG A 325 -6.28 15.54 37.43
N ASN A 326 -5.75 14.49 38.09
CA ASN A 326 -5.72 14.36 39.55
C ASN A 326 -4.38 14.84 40.15
N GLU A 327 -3.67 15.72 39.45
CA GLU A 327 -2.39 16.33 39.85
C GLU A 327 -1.30 15.28 40.22
N LYS A 328 -1.44 14.05 39.73
CA LYS A 328 -0.45 13.00 39.88
C LYS A 328 0.51 12.94 38.72
N GLU A 329 1.77 12.63 38.98
CA GLU A 329 2.84 12.58 38.01
C GLU A 329 2.88 11.23 37.28
N LEU A 330 3.00 11.28 35.97
CA LEU A 330 3.42 10.15 35.16
C LEU A 330 4.91 10.32 34.88
N LYS A 331 5.72 9.46 35.44
CA LYS A 331 7.19 9.46 35.32
C LYS A 331 7.62 8.49 34.22
N VAL A 332 8.81 8.71 33.69
CA VAL A 332 9.43 7.77 32.76
C VAL A 332 9.59 6.42 33.45
N SER A 333 8.96 5.39 32.91
CA SER A 333 9.05 4.02 33.40
C SER A 333 10.15 3.25 32.65
N TYR A 334 10.10 3.26 31.32
CA TYR A 334 11.11 2.66 30.44
C TYR A 334 11.00 3.19 29.02
N GLU A 335 12.00 2.91 28.21
CA GLU A 335 12.00 3.19 26.78
C GLU A 335 11.89 1.89 25.98
N THR A 336 11.17 1.97 24.87
CA THR A 336 11.07 0.87 23.90
C THR A 336 11.67 1.28 22.58
N HIS A 337 12.46 0.38 22.01
CA HIS A 337 13.03 0.56 20.68
C HIS A 337 12.35 -0.39 19.71
N SER A 338 11.84 0.15 18.61
CA SER A 338 11.19 -0.63 17.57
C SER A 338 11.75 -0.25 16.20
N LYS A 339 11.69 -1.19 15.26
CA LYS A 339 12.04 -0.92 13.87
C LYS A 339 10.80 -0.98 13.00
N THR A 340 10.66 -0.01 12.09
CA THR A 340 9.65 -0.09 11.03
C THR A 340 10.03 -1.21 10.05
N ALA A 341 9.11 -1.60 9.17
CA ALA A 341 9.40 -2.57 8.13
C ALA A 341 10.46 -2.07 7.12
N ALA A 342 10.63 -0.77 6.99
CA ALA A 342 11.69 -0.14 6.19
C ALA A 342 13.04 -0.04 6.93
N GLY A 343 13.10 -0.46 8.21
CA GLY A 343 14.32 -0.47 9.01
C GLY A 343 14.57 0.79 9.85
N TYR A 344 13.67 1.79 9.78
CA TYR A 344 13.77 2.99 10.61
C TYR A 344 13.65 2.64 12.10
N GLN A 345 14.55 3.16 12.92
CA GLN A 345 14.57 2.93 14.37
C GLN A 345 13.77 4.02 15.09
N ARG A 346 12.75 3.60 15.83
CA ARG A 346 11.90 4.48 16.62
C ARG A 346 12.10 4.22 18.10
N THR A 347 12.31 5.29 18.85
CA THR A 347 12.33 5.25 20.33
C THR A 347 11.01 5.80 20.86
N THR A 348 10.40 5.06 21.78
CA THR A 348 9.15 5.46 22.45
C THR A 348 9.35 5.40 23.94
N THR A 349 9.16 6.52 24.64
CA THR A 349 9.23 6.63 26.08
C THR A 349 7.87 6.30 26.67
N ILE A 350 7.83 5.40 27.63
CA ILE A 350 6.63 5.02 28.37
C ILE A 350 6.63 5.75 29.70
N TYR A 351 5.59 6.57 29.91
CA TYR A 351 5.34 7.24 31.18
C TYR A 351 4.24 6.51 31.93
N GLU A 352 4.42 6.32 33.23
CA GLU A 352 3.48 5.61 34.09
C GLU A 352 3.19 6.39 35.38
N CYS A 353 1.92 6.40 35.76
CA CYS A 353 1.48 6.93 37.05
C CYS A 353 1.25 5.77 38.01
N HIS A 354 2.00 5.70 39.09
CA HIS A 354 1.84 4.66 40.11
C HIS A 354 0.74 4.99 41.16
N ASP A 355 0.33 6.27 41.25
CA ASP A 355 -0.64 6.77 42.22
C ASP A 355 -2.08 6.78 41.64
N CYS A 356 -2.49 5.68 41.01
CA CYS A 356 -3.83 5.54 40.44
C CYS A 356 -4.87 4.90 41.38
N ASP A 357 -4.47 4.45 42.58
CA ASP A 357 -5.37 3.78 43.51
C ASP A 357 -6.31 4.77 44.15
N GLY A 358 -7.62 4.42 44.20
CA GLY A 358 -8.65 5.30 44.73
C GLY A 358 -8.91 6.57 43.88
N CYS A 359 -8.34 6.70 42.68
CA CYS A 359 -8.51 7.90 41.84
C CYS A 359 -9.95 8.01 41.31
N PRO A 360 -10.65 9.13 41.60
CA PRO A 360 -12.05 9.32 41.15
C PRO A 360 -12.19 9.40 39.61
N TYR A 361 -11.11 9.69 38.93
CA TYR A 361 -11.09 9.81 37.46
C TYR A 361 -10.64 8.54 36.75
N LYS A 362 -10.37 7.44 37.45
CA LYS A 362 -9.71 6.22 36.92
C LYS A 362 -10.43 5.63 35.71
N THR A 363 -11.76 5.49 35.81
CA THR A 363 -12.61 4.94 34.73
C THR A 363 -12.64 5.82 33.47
N ALA A 364 -12.60 7.14 33.62
CA ALA A 364 -12.58 8.07 32.52
C ALA A 364 -11.16 8.23 31.92
N CYS A 365 -10.10 8.03 32.73
CA CYS A 365 -8.72 8.21 32.36
C CYS A 365 -8.12 6.95 31.69
N ILE A 366 -8.43 5.75 32.21
CA ILE A 366 -7.90 4.48 31.71
C ILE A 366 -8.95 3.84 30.80
N LYS A 367 -8.78 4.00 29.48
CA LYS A 367 -9.66 3.42 28.45
C LYS A 367 -9.07 2.12 27.89
N GLY A 368 -9.93 1.27 27.36
CA GLY A 368 -9.56 0.05 26.66
C GLY A 368 -10.01 -1.22 27.36
N ASN A 369 -10.70 -2.08 26.61
CA ASN A 369 -11.32 -3.32 27.10
C ASN A 369 -10.46 -4.57 26.81
N ASN A 370 -9.27 -4.40 26.19
CA ASN A 370 -8.42 -5.52 25.75
C ASN A 370 -7.42 -6.00 26.83
N CYS A 371 -7.53 -5.48 28.06
CA CYS A 371 -6.70 -5.90 29.19
C CYS A 371 -7.46 -6.91 30.04
N LYS A 372 -6.78 -7.99 30.48
CA LYS A 372 -7.35 -9.01 31.36
C LYS A 372 -7.42 -8.56 32.84
N ALA A 373 -6.57 -7.60 33.20
CA ALA A 373 -6.56 -7.04 34.58
C ALA A 373 -7.79 -6.16 34.80
N SER A 374 -8.31 -6.19 36.02
CA SER A 374 -9.40 -5.31 36.44
C SER A 374 -8.99 -3.84 36.35
N ILE A 375 -9.94 -2.93 36.23
CA ILE A 375 -9.62 -1.50 36.16
C ILE A 375 -8.93 -1.00 37.45
N GLU A 376 -9.21 -1.63 38.57
CA GLU A 376 -8.64 -1.29 39.84
C GLU A 376 -7.16 -1.59 39.96
N GLU A 377 -6.68 -2.64 39.27
CA GLU A 377 -5.28 -3.05 39.23
C GLU A 377 -4.47 -2.28 38.15
N ARG A 378 -5.15 -1.47 37.33
CA ARG A 378 -4.49 -0.81 36.19
C ARG A 378 -3.99 0.56 36.59
N HIS A 379 -2.78 0.90 36.08
CA HIS A 379 -2.18 2.21 36.18
C HIS A 379 -2.23 2.93 34.85
N LYS A 380 -2.27 4.27 34.87
CA LYS A 380 -2.24 5.07 33.63
C LYS A 380 -0.85 5.00 33.01
N LYS A 381 -0.80 4.54 31.77
CA LYS A 381 0.40 4.55 30.93
C LYS A 381 0.15 5.34 29.65
N ILE A 382 1.12 6.12 29.23
CA ILE A 382 1.15 6.80 27.94
C ILE A 382 2.45 6.48 27.21
N SER A 383 2.36 6.36 25.89
CA SER A 383 3.50 6.07 25.01
C SER A 383 3.79 7.31 24.17
N VAL A 384 4.96 7.87 24.30
CA VAL A 384 5.34 9.13 23.65
C VAL A 384 6.61 8.94 22.82
N SER A 385 6.54 9.21 21.54
CA SER A 385 7.75 9.48 20.76
C SER A 385 8.04 10.97 20.86
N LYS A 386 9.07 11.34 21.63
CA LYS A 386 9.49 12.73 21.79
C LYS A 386 9.91 13.33 20.43
N ARG A 387 10.55 12.50 19.60
CA ARG A 387 10.99 12.90 18.27
C ARG A 387 9.83 13.24 17.35
N LEU A 388 8.83 12.34 17.26
CA LEU A 388 7.62 12.61 16.48
C LEU A 388 6.88 13.85 16.99
N LYS A 389 6.81 14.04 18.32
CA LYS A 389 6.16 15.24 18.92
C LYS A 389 6.85 16.53 18.45
N ALA A 390 8.19 16.56 18.46
CA ALA A 390 8.97 17.73 18.02
C ALA A 390 8.77 17.99 16.51
N LEU A 391 8.91 16.97 15.66
CA LEU A 391 8.73 17.09 14.22
C LEU A 391 7.30 17.53 13.85
N ARG A 392 6.29 16.99 14.52
CA ARG A 392 4.89 17.42 14.35
C ARG A 392 4.68 18.88 14.74
N GLN A 393 5.40 19.37 15.74
CA GLN A 393 5.29 20.76 16.17
C GLN A 393 5.94 21.70 15.16
N GLU A 394 7.08 21.33 14.57
CA GLU A 394 7.71 22.05 13.47
C GLU A 394 6.76 22.11 12.26
N ASP A 395 6.21 20.99 11.83
CA ASP A 395 5.25 20.93 10.72
C ASP A 395 3.95 21.70 11.02
N LEU A 396 3.49 21.70 12.27
CA LEU A 396 2.32 22.47 12.69
C LEU A 396 2.53 23.98 12.50
N GLN A 397 3.75 24.49 12.73
CA GLN A 397 4.09 25.87 12.43
C GLN A 397 3.99 26.16 10.94
N ASN A 398 4.50 25.26 10.10
CA ASN A 398 4.40 25.38 8.63
C ASN A 398 2.94 25.43 8.18
N ILE A 399 2.10 24.49 8.59
CA ILE A 399 0.70 24.42 8.14
C ILE A 399 -0.20 25.53 8.69
N LEU A 400 0.22 26.23 9.73
CA LEU A 400 -0.50 27.38 10.31
C LEU A 400 -0.02 28.73 9.77
N SER A 401 1.11 28.77 9.05
CA SER A 401 1.55 29.98 8.35
C SER A 401 0.57 30.36 7.24
N ASP A 402 0.62 31.60 6.78
CA ASP A 402 -0.22 32.09 5.68
C ASP A 402 -0.01 31.25 4.41
N GLU A 403 1.24 30.90 4.10
CA GLU A 403 1.59 29.97 3.03
C GLU A 403 0.97 28.60 3.24
N GLY A 404 1.12 28.02 4.43
CA GLY A 404 0.57 26.70 4.75
C GLY A 404 -0.96 26.64 4.71
N ILE A 405 -1.64 27.74 5.06
CA ILE A 405 -3.10 27.85 4.92
C ILE A 405 -3.49 27.82 3.44
N CYS A 406 -2.79 28.59 2.60
CA CYS A 406 -3.00 28.62 1.16
C CYS A 406 -2.74 27.25 0.53
N LEU A 407 -1.62 26.60 0.84
CA LEU A 407 -1.26 25.28 0.33
C LEU A 407 -2.28 24.19 0.73
N ARG A 408 -2.81 24.23 1.96
CA ARG A 408 -3.84 23.27 2.39
C ARG A 408 -5.17 23.40 1.65
N VAL A 409 -5.57 24.64 1.32
CA VAL A 409 -6.77 24.89 0.49
C VAL A 409 -6.51 24.36 -0.92
N ASN A 410 -5.36 24.66 -1.50
CA ASN A 410 -4.97 24.21 -2.82
C ASN A 410 -4.87 22.67 -2.91
N ARG A 411 -4.45 21.98 -1.85
CA ARG A 411 -4.38 20.52 -1.84
C ARG A 411 -5.71 19.86 -2.19
N SER A 412 -6.81 20.32 -1.60
CA SER A 412 -8.12 19.72 -1.87
C SER A 412 -8.56 19.95 -3.33
N ILE A 413 -8.21 21.09 -3.91
CA ILE A 413 -8.54 21.39 -5.30
C ILE A 413 -7.69 20.56 -6.25
N GLN A 414 -6.40 20.53 -6.07
CA GLN A 414 -5.47 19.90 -7.01
C GLN A 414 -5.41 18.37 -6.86
N ALA A 415 -5.07 17.88 -5.67
CA ALA A 415 -4.87 16.46 -5.46
C ALA A 415 -6.19 15.67 -5.50
N GLU A 416 -7.23 16.13 -4.78
CA GLU A 416 -8.54 15.49 -4.81
C GLU A 416 -9.22 15.69 -6.18
N GLY A 417 -9.01 16.84 -6.85
CA GLY A 417 -9.49 17.13 -8.20
C GLY A 417 -8.96 16.15 -9.24
N SER A 418 -7.67 15.77 -9.18
CA SER A 418 -7.07 14.82 -10.11
C SER A 418 -7.75 13.44 -10.03
N PHE A 419 -8.09 12.98 -8.81
CA PHE A 419 -8.79 11.71 -8.63
C PHE A 419 -10.29 11.81 -8.92
N ALA A 420 -10.92 12.95 -8.71
CA ALA A 420 -12.29 13.19 -9.12
C ALA A 420 -12.41 13.09 -10.64
N GLN A 421 -11.51 13.74 -11.38
CA GLN A 421 -11.45 13.64 -12.84
C GLN A 421 -11.22 12.19 -13.29
N LEU A 422 -10.26 11.47 -12.70
CA LEU A 422 -10.00 10.07 -13.02
C LEU A 422 -11.23 9.18 -12.83
N LYS A 423 -11.94 9.32 -11.71
CA LYS A 423 -13.02 8.41 -11.31
C LYS A 423 -14.39 8.82 -11.81
N ALA A 424 -14.70 10.12 -11.86
CA ALA A 424 -16.00 10.63 -12.25
C ALA A 424 -16.04 10.94 -13.75
N ASP A 425 -15.13 11.78 -14.25
CA ASP A 425 -15.18 12.24 -15.64
C ASP A 425 -14.67 11.18 -16.62
N MET A 426 -13.57 10.50 -16.26
CA MET A 426 -12.99 9.42 -17.07
C MET A 426 -13.59 8.04 -16.73
N GLY A 427 -14.39 7.92 -15.68
CA GLY A 427 -15.07 6.67 -15.28
C GLY A 427 -14.12 5.52 -14.90
N PHE A 428 -12.85 5.82 -14.62
CA PHE A 428 -11.82 4.82 -14.37
C PHE A 428 -11.83 4.37 -12.91
N ARG A 429 -12.46 3.21 -12.64
CA ARG A 429 -12.62 2.66 -11.28
C ARG A 429 -11.94 1.32 -11.08
N ARG A 430 -11.48 0.69 -12.16
CA ARG A 430 -10.88 -0.63 -12.14
C ARG A 430 -9.85 -0.73 -13.25
N PHE A 431 -8.67 -1.29 -12.93
CA PHE A 431 -7.63 -1.58 -13.92
C PHE A 431 -8.08 -2.65 -14.92
N LEU A 432 -7.60 -2.55 -16.14
CA LEU A 432 -7.79 -3.53 -17.20
C LEU A 432 -6.60 -4.51 -17.28
N TYR A 433 -5.45 -4.10 -16.83
CA TYR A 433 -4.22 -4.88 -16.83
C TYR A 433 -3.91 -5.48 -15.46
N ARG A 434 -2.99 -6.46 -15.42
CA ARG A 434 -2.50 -7.16 -14.22
C ARG A 434 -1.01 -7.00 -14.08
N GLY A 435 -0.55 -7.11 -12.85
CA GLY A 435 0.86 -6.95 -12.49
C GLY A 435 1.24 -5.47 -12.35
N GLN A 436 2.15 -5.20 -11.43
CA GLN A 436 2.49 -3.83 -11.03
C GLN A 436 2.96 -2.96 -12.20
N ASP A 437 3.81 -3.48 -13.08
CA ASP A 437 4.37 -2.71 -14.19
C ASP A 437 3.31 -2.32 -15.23
N ASN A 438 2.40 -3.24 -15.56
CA ASN A 438 1.32 -2.95 -16.49
C ASN A 438 0.27 -2.00 -15.90
N VAL A 439 -0.02 -2.13 -14.60
CA VAL A 439 -0.90 -1.23 -13.86
C VAL A 439 -0.29 0.16 -13.76
N PHE A 440 1.03 0.24 -13.56
CA PHE A 440 1.76 1.51 -13.61
C PHE A 440 1.67 2.15 -15.00
N ALA A 441 1.93 1.39 -16.06
CA ALA A 441 1.81 1.86 -17.45
C ALA A 441 0.40 2.39 -17.77
N GLU A 442 -0.64 1.65 -17.36
CA GLU A 442 -2.04 2.08 -17.51
C GLU A 442 -2.30 3.39 -16.75
N SER A 443 -1.76 3.52 -15.52
CA SER A 443 -1.88 4.74 -14.73
C SER A 443 -1.19 5.94 -15.38
N VAL A 444 -0.01 5.73 -15.98
CA VAL A 444 0.70 6.77 -16.74
C VAL A 444 -0.07 7.20 -17.99
N MET A 445 -0.67 6.26 -18.73
CA MET A 445 -1.54 6.60 -19.87
C MET A 445 -2.71 7.48 -19.45
N MET A 446 -3.34 7.16 -18.32
CA MET A 446 -4.45 7.95 -17.77
C MET A 446 -3.98 9.36 -17.36
N ALA A 447 -2.85 9.47 -16.68
CA ALA A 447 -2.28 10.75 -16.26
C ALA A 447 -1.88 11.63 -17.47
N LEU A 448 -1.23 11.04 -18.47
CA LEU A 448 -0.86 11.76 -19.69
C LEU A 448 -2.10 12.24 -20.45
N ALA A 449 -3.14 11.42 -20.55
CA ALA A 449 -4.40 11.81 -21.20
C ALA A 449 -5.08 12.98 -20.47
N GLN A 450 -5.09 12.94 -19.13
CA GLN A 450 -5.60 14.01 -18.28
C GLN A 450 -4.82 15.32 -18.49
N ASN A 451 -3.50 15.23 -18.43
CA ASN A 451 -2.59 16.36 -18.62
C ASN A 451 -2.71 16.96 -20.02
N LEU A 452 -2.78 16.12 -21.08
CA LEU A 452 -2.95 16.58 -22.46
C LEU A 452 -4.29 17.28 -22.66
N ASN A 453 -5.39 16.75 -22.09
CA ASN A 453 -6.70 17.41 -22.13
C ASN A 453 -6.64 18.79 -21.44
N ARG A 454 -5.96 18.89 -20.31
CA ARG A 454 -5.77 20.15 -19.59
C ARG A 454 -4.96 21.15 -20.42
N LEU A 455 -3.81 20.72 -20.92
CA LEU A 455 -2.94 21.56 -21.74
C LEU A 455 -3.65 22.04 -23.02
N HIS A 456 -4.38 21.13 -23.69
CA HIS A 456 -5.18 21.47 -24.86
C HIS A 456 -6.23 22.55 -24.55
N GLN A 457 -6.97 22.42 -23.46
CA GLN A 457 -7.95 23.43 -23.03
C GLN A 457 -7.29 24.78 -22.76
N LYS A 458 -6.15 24.81 -22.09
CA LYS A 458 -5.41 26.05 -21.84
C LYS A 458 -4.93 26.71 -23.12
N VAL A 459 -4.41 25.92 -24.07
CA VAL A 459 -4.00 26.42 -25.39
C VAL A 459 -5.19 27.02 -26.14
N GLN A 460 -6.34 26.33 -26.17
CA GLN A 460 -7.55 26.82 -26.84
C GLN A 460 -8.08 28.12 -26.23
N ASN A 461 -7.96 28.27 -24.92
CA ASN A 461 -8.46 29.43 -24.18
C ASN A 461 -7.41 30.58 -24.08
N GLY A 462 -6.19 30.40 -24.62
CA GLY A 462 -5.11 31.39 -24.50
C GLY A 462 -4.60 31.61 -23.08
N CYS A 463 -4.72 30.59 -22.20
CA CYS A 463 -4.37 30.65 -20.77
C CYS A 463 -3.13 29.81 -20.43
N THR A 464 -2.24 29.58 -21.37
CA THR A 464 -0.96 28.88 -21.14
C THR A 464 -0.07 29.69 -20.19
N GLY A 465 0.59 29.01 -19.23
CA GLY A 465 1.43 29.65 -18.20
C GLY A 465 0.65 30.34 -17.08
N HIS A 466 -0.69 30.33 -17.11
CA HIS A 466 -1.50 30.83 -16.00
C HIS A 466 -1.78 29.72 -14.99
N HIS A 467 -1.45 29.99 -13.72
CA HIS A 467 -1.76 29.10 -12.60
C HIS A 467 -3.10 29.50 -11.96
N LEU A 468 -3.90 28.54 -11.50
CA LEU A 468 -5.20 28.81 -10.84
C LEU A 468 -5.04 29.60 -9.53
N PHE A 469 -3.92 29.42 -8.86
CA PHE A 469 -3.61 30.05 -7.58
C PHE A 469 -2.15 30.51 -7.61
N GLU A 470 -1.96 31.78 -7.90
CA GLU A 470 -0.67 32.41 -7.66
C GLU A 470 -0.50 32.60 -6.17
N ILE A 471 0.57 32.05 -5.61
CA ILE A 471 0.98 32.37 -4.25
C ILE A 471 1.39 33.85 -4.29
N PRO A 472 0.80 34.74 -3.45
CA PRO A 472 1.22 36.12 -3.39
C PRO A 472 2.73 36.15 -3.15
N LYS A 473 3.49 36.72 -4.08
CA LYS A 473 4.89 36.99 -3.84
C LYS A 473 4.93 37.86 -2.59
N SER A 474 5.51 37.34 -1.52
CA SER A 474 5.74 38.10 -0.29
C SER A 474 6.41 39.42 -0.66
N ALA A 475 5.72 40.51 -0.35
CA ALA A 475 6.24 41.85 -0.53
C ALA A 475 7.46 42.09 0.36
#